data_5233479128161e457a7269aaef261fe1
#
_entry.id   5233479128161e457a7269aaef261fe1
#
_cell.length_a   1.000
_cell.length_b   1.000
_cell.length_c   1.000
_cell.angle_alpha   90.00
_cell.angle_beta   90.00
_cell.angle_gamma   90.00
#
_symmetry.space_group_name_H-M   'P 1'
#
loop_
_entity.id
_entity.type
_entity.pdbx_description
1 polymer ?
#
loop_
_entity_poly.entity_id
_entity_poly.type
_entity_poly.pdbx_seq_one_letter_code
_entity_poly.pdbx_strand_id
1 'polypeptide(L)'
;MDSELKLTSTGISYLNQVRKWTYFLSIIGFIFTGTIVLAALFLSSLIGMISGMDSNYGVSGFTAMGTGSVTIIYLALAVIYFSLSLFLYRFSIRIKAAVREHNSAQLEDGLKNLKSYWKLAGILTVVVLSLYVLFFVFSILFGAAAFAGL
;
A
#
# COMPACT_ATOMS: atom_id res chain seq x y z
N MET A 1 -12.01 28.87 -27.85
CA MET A 1 -11.20 29.67 -26.91
C MET A 1 -10.46 28.70 -26.03
N ASP A 2 -9.42 28.08 -26.58
CA ASP A 2 -8.56 27.17 -25.81
C ASP A 2 -7.60 28.04 -25.00
N SER A 3 -8.00 28.33 -23.77
CA SER A 3 -7.08 28.91 -22.79
C SER A 3 -6.10 27.80 -22.41
N GLU A 4 -5.00 27.70 -23.17
CA GLU A 4 -3.86 26.91 -22.78
C GLU A 4 -3.42 27.37 -21.38
N LEU A 5 -3.63 26.50 -20.39
CA LEU A 5 -3.14 26.70 -19.03
C LEU A 5 -1.61 26.71 -19.07
N LYS A 6 -1.03 27.92 -19.26
CA LYS A 6 0.42 28.11 -19.22
C LYS A 6 0.91 28.03 -17.80
N LEU A 7 1.76 27.05 -17.52
CA LEU A 7 2.42 26.92 -16.23
C LEU A 7 3.31 28.15 -15.98
N THR A 8 3.03 28.86 -14.88
CA THR A 8 3.85 29.97 -14.41
C THR A 8 5.22 29.44 -13.93
N SER A 9 6.26 30.28 -13.97
CA SER A 9 7.59 29.90 -13.40
C SER A 9 7.53 29.40 -11.96
N THR A 10 6.65 29.98 -11.16
CA THR A 10 6.36 29.54 -9.79
C THR A 10 5.73 28.14 -9.75
N GLY A 11 4.79 27.85 -10.67
CA GLY A 11 4.17 26.53 -10.79
C GLY A 11 5.19 25.44 -11.15
N ILE A 12 6.13 25.74 -12.04
CA ILE A 12 7.24 24.84 -12.39
C ILE A 12 8.13 24.57 -11.17
N SER A 13 8.41 25.58 -10.36
CA SER A 13 9.19 25.45 -9.13
C SER A 13 8.51 24.50 -8.14
N TYR A 14 7.20 24.66 -7.92
CA TYR A 14 6.43 23.75 -7.04
C TYR A 14 6.39 22.32 -7.57
N LEU A 15 6.20 22.12 -8.88
CA LEU A 15 6.25 20.80 -9.49
C LEU A 15 7.62 20.12 -9.27
N ASN A 16 8.71 20.87 -9.37
CA ASN A 16 10.04 20.36 -9.11
C ASN A 16 10.25 19.94 -7.64
N GLN A 17 9.68 20.66 -6.69
CA GLN A 17 9.72 20.30 -5.27
C GLN A 17 8.90 19.05 -5.01
N VAL A 18 7.65 19.02 -5.46
CA VAL A 18 6.75 17.83 -5.33
C VAL A 18 7.40 16.60 -5.94
N ARG A 19 8.02 16.72 -7.11
CA ARG A 19 8.72 15.62 -7.77
C ARG A 19 9.81 15.01 -6.91
N LYS A 20 10.66 15.85 -6.28
CA LYS A 20 11.76 15.36 -5.43
C LYS A 20 11.23 14.55 -4.25
N TRP A 21 10.22 15.06 -3.58
CA TRP A 21 9.57 14.37 -2.45
C TRP A 21 8.88 13.08 -2.89
N THR A 22 8.18 13.12 -4.02
CA THR A 22 7.48 11.94 -4.56
C THR A 22 8.47 10.85 -4.98
N TYR A 23 9.61 11.23 -5.55
CA TYR A 23 10.68 10.28 -5.87
C TYR A 23 11.26 9.63 -4.60
N PHE A 24 11.52 10.41 -3.58
CA PHE A 24 12.00 9.91 -2.30
C PHE A 24 10.98 8.96 -1.66
N LEU A 25 9.70 9.34 -1.62
CA LEU A 25 8.65 8.47 -1.10
C LEU A 25 8.51 7.16 -1.90
N SER A 26 8.69 7.20 -3.21
CA SER A 26 8.62 5.99 -4.03
C SER A 26 9.73 5.00 -3.69
N ILE A 27 10.95 5.47 -3.44
CA ILE A 27 12.07 4.63 -3.01
C ILE A 27 11.78 4.01 -1.65
N ILE A 28 11.32 4.80 -0.68
CA ILE A 28 10.91 4.29 0.63
C ILE A 28 9.81 3.24 0.47
N GLY A 29 8.83 3.49 -0.40
CA GLY A 29 7.76 2.54 -0.69
C GLY A 29 8.27 1.21 -1.26
N PHE A 30 9.28 1.22 -2.14
CA PHE A 30 9.91 0.00 -2.64
C PHE A 30 10.67 -0.75 -1.55
N ILE A 31 11.41 -0.05 -0.69
CA ILE A 31 12.10 -0.64 0.46
C ILE A 31 11.07 -1.29 1.40
N PHE A 32 9.98 -0.58 1.69
CA PHE A 32 8.90 -1.08 2.54
C PHE A 32 8.23 -2.32 1.95
N THR A 33 7.98 -2.33 0.63
CA THR A 33 7.47 -3.50 -0.08
C THR A 33 8.42 -4.70 0.05
N GLY A 34 9.71 -4.48 -0.14
CA GLY A 34 10.73 -5.53 0.06
C GLY A 34 10.72 -6.08 1.49
N THR A 35 10.59 -5.20 2.49
CA THR A 35 10.49 -5.60 3.91
C THR A 35 9.24 -6.44 4.16
N ILE A 36 8.08 -6.09 3.56
CA ILE A 36 6.84 -6.89 3.69
C ILE A 36 7.05 -8.29 3.11
N VAL A 37 7.68 -8.42 1.94
CA VAL A 37 7.95 -9.71 1.31
C VAL A 37 8.88 -10.56 2.20
N LEU A 38 9.96 -9.97 2.70
CA LEU A 38 10.88 -10.66 3.61
C LEU A 38 10.18 -11.08 4.92
N ALA A 39 9.34 -10.21 5.47
CA ALA A 39 8.54 -10.53 6.65
C ALA A 39 7.58 -11.70 6.38
N ALA A 40 6.93 -11.74 5.21
CA ALA A 40 6.04 -12.84 4.83
C ALA A 40 6.78 -14.18 4.80
N LEU A 41 7.97 -14.23 4.20
CA LEU A 41 8.80 -15.42 4.13
C LEU A 41 9.29 -15.86 5.52
N PHE A 42 9.72 -14.90 6.34
CA PHE A 42 10.21 -15.18 7.69
C PHE A 42 9.09 -15.69 8.61
N LEU A 43 7.92 -15.02 8.62
CA LEU A 43 6.77 -15.51 9.40
C LEU A 43 6.31 -16.90 8.95
N SER A 44 6.25 -17.13 7.64
CA SER A 44 5.88 -18.44 7.09
C SER A 44 6.81 -19.54 7.60
N SER A 45 8.13 -19.28 7.62
CA SER A 45 9.12 -20.22 8.10
C SER A 45 9.02 -20.45 9.63
N LEU A 46 8.79 -19.42 10.42
CA LEU A 46 8.59 -19.51 11.86
C LEU A 46 7.35 -20.33 12.21
N ILE A 47 6.22 -20.05 11.57
CA ILE A 47 4.98 -20.79 11.79
C ILE A 47 5.17 -22.27 11.40
N GLY A 48 5.90 -22.53 10.31
CA GLY A 48 6.24 -23.91 9.90
C GLY A 48 7.08 -24.66 10.95
N MET A 49 8.05 -23.99 11.56
CA MET A 49 8.87 -24.59 12.64
C MET A 49 8.03 -24.87 13.90
N ILE A 50 7.18 -23.93 14.31
CA ILE A 50 6.29 -24.09 15.47
C ILE A 50 5.29 -25.23 15.23
N SER A 51 4.72 -25.32 14.03
CA SER A 51 3.79 -26.41 13.66
C SER A 51 4.45 -27.78 13.69
N GLY A 52 5.74 -27.87 13.38
CA GLY A 52 6.51 -29.12 13.47
C GLY A 52 6.80 -29.57 14.90
N MET A 53 6.85 -28.63 15.85
CA MET A 53 7.09 -28.93 17.27
C MET A 53 5.81 -29.32 18.04
N ASP A 54 4.63 -29.01 17.53
CA ASP A 54 3.38 -28.97 18.30
C ASP A 54 2.37 -30.05 17.92
N SER A 55 2.86 -31.20 17.41
CA SER A 55 2.01 -32.37 17.15
C SER A 55 1.32 -32.93 18.43
N ASN A 56 1.76 -32.49 19.62
CA ASN A 56 1.24 -33.00 20.92
C ASN A 56 0.18 -32.11 21.59
N TYR A 57 -0.06 -30.85 21.10
CA TYR A 57 -0.93 -29.90 21.81
C TYR A 57 -2.21 -29.50 21.06
N GLY A 58 -2.60 -30.19 19.99
CA GLY A 58 -3.89 -29.97 19.32
C GLY A 58 -4.02 -28.65 18.52
N VAL A 59 -2.95 -27.88 18.40
CA VAL A 59 -2.92 -26.59 17.68
C VAL A 59 -2.72 -26.77 16.16
N SER A 60 -2.50 -28.01 15.72
CA SER A 60 -2.14 -28.38 14.35
C SER A 60 -3.13 -27.86 13.27
N GLY A 61 -4.43 -27.79 13.58
CA GLY A 61 -5.44 -27.33 12.63
C GLY A 61 -5.40 -25.81 12.39
N PHE A 62 -5.15 -25.02 13.44
CA PHE A 62 -5.10 -23.56 13.35
C PHE A 62 -3.82 -23.10 12.66
N THR A 63 -2.68 -23.74 12.92
CA THR A 63 -1.39 -23.42 12.29
C THR A 63 -1.36 -23.79 10.82
N ALA A 64 -1.92 -24.93 10.41
CA ALA A 64 -1.97 -25.35 9.00
C ALA A 64 -2.83 -24.40 8.14
N MET A 65 -4.00 -23.97 8.64
CA MET A 65 -4.82 -22.97 7.94
C MET A 65 -4.23 -21.57 8.02
N GLY A 66 -3.52 -21.22 9.11
CA GLY A 66 -2.95 -19.90 9.34
C GLY A 66 -1.75 -19.58 8.46
N THR A 67 -0.87 -20.55 8.19
CA THR A 67 0.37 -20.30 7.44
C THR A 67 0.10 -19.85 6.00
N GLY A 68 -0.78 -20.53 5.29
CA GLY A 68 -1.12 -20.21 3.91
C GLY A 68 -1.87 -18.87 3.79
N SER A 69 -2.87 -18.64 4.64
CA SER A 69 -3.66 -17.41 4.59
C SER A 69 -2.85 -16.17 4.96
N VAL A 70 -2.00 -16.25 5.98
CA VAL A 70 -1.10 -15.16 6.37
C VAL A 70 -0.17 -14.81 5.21
N THR A 71 0.47 -15.79 4.59
CA THR A 71 1.37 -15.56 3.45
C THR A 71 0.65 -14.89 2.28
N ILE A 72 -0.56 -15.35 1.94
CA ILE A 72 -1.37 -14.75 0.85
C ILE A 72 -1.72 -13.29 1.16
N ILE A 73 -2.12 -12.98 2.40
CA ILE A 73 -2.45 -11.61 2.83
C ILE A 73 -1.23 -10.70 2.69
N TYR A 74 -0.06 -11.13 3.18
CA TYR A 74 1.17 -10.34 3.07
C TYR A 74 1.61 -10.13 1.62
N LEU A 75 1.48 -11.14 0.76
CA LEU A 75 1.76 -11.01 -0.67
C LEU A 75 0.78 -10.05 -1.36
N ALA A 76 -0.51 -10.12 -1.03
CA ALA A 76 -1.50 -9.18 -1.55
C ALA A 76 -1.17 -7.73 -1.13
N LEU A 77 -0.81 -7.51 0.14
CA LEU A 77 -0.35 -6.21 0.63
C LEU A 77 0.92 -5.75 -0.10
N ALA A 78 1.89 -6.63 -0.30
CA ALA A 78 3.11 -6.30 -1.04
C ALA A 78 2.81 -5.83 -2.47
N VAL A 79 1.89 -6.48 -3.19
CA VAL A 79 1.46 -6.08 -4.54
C VAL A 79 0.80 -4.70 -4.53
N ILE A 80 -0.03 -4.41 -3.54
CA ILE A 80 -0.70 -3.11 -3.38
C ILE A 80 0.34 -2.01 -3.14
N TYR A 81 1.23 -2.18 -2.16
CA TYR A 81 2.29 -1.21 -1.85
C TYR A 81 3.26 -1.02 -3.00
N PHE A 82 3.61 -2.10 -3.70
CA PHE A 82 4.43 -2.03 -4.91
C PHE A 82 3.75 -1.17 -5.99
N SER A 83 2.47 -1.38 -6.24
CA SER A 83 1.70 -0.61 -7.23
C SER A 83 1.64 0.87 -6.87
N LEU A 84 1.40 1.20 -5.60
CA LEU A 84 1.42 2.58 -5.12
C LEU A 84 2.78 3.24 -5.33
N SER A 85 3.86 2.56 -4.96
CA SER A 85 5.23 3.05 -5.14
C SER A 85 5.58 3.25 -6.61
N LEU A 86 5.11 2.36 -7.48
CA LEU A 86 5.33 2.42 -8.91
C LEU A 86 4.60 3.62 -9.56
N PHE A 87 3.38 3.94 -9.13
CA PHE A 87 2.67 5.14 -9.61
C PHE A 87 3.38 6.42 -9.19
N LEU A 88 3.85 6.52 -7.95
CA LEU A 88 4.64 7.66 -7.48
C LEU A 88 5.96 7.80 -8.25
N TYR A 89 6.65 6.70 -8.48
CA TYR A 89 7.89 6.69 -9.26
C TYR A 89 7.67 7.17 -10.70
N ARG A 90 6.65 6.64 -11.38
CA ARG A 90 6.29 7.05 -12.74
C ARG A 90 5.88 8.51 -12.81
N PHE A 91 5.10 9.00 -11.85
CA PHE A 91 4.77 10.41 -11.74
C PHE A 91 6.04 11.27 -11.66
N SER A 92 6.96 10.94 -10.77
CA SER A 92 8.18 11.71 -10.57
C SER A 92 9.05 11.80 -11.83
N ILE A 93 9.21 10.69 -12.57
CA ILE A 93 9.99 10.66 -13.81
C ILE A 93 9.31 11.46 -14.91
N ARG A 94 7.98 11.32 -15.08
CA ARG A 94 7.22 12.04 -16.11
C ARG A 94 7.23 13.55 -15.88
N ILE A 95 7.08 13.99 -14.64
CA ILE A 95 7.20 15.43 -14.30
C ILE A 95 8.62 15.94 -14.55
N LYS A 96 9.65 15.11 -14.29
CA LYS A 96 11.03 15.50 -14.64
C LYS A 96 11.19 15.77 -16.14
N ALA A 97 10.68 14.88 -16.96
CA ALA A 97 10.73 15.01 -18.42
C ALA A 97 9.89 16.20 -18.89
N ALA A 98 8.68 16.37 -18.38
CA ALA A 98 7.79 17.47 -18.73
C ALA A 98 8.41 18.84 -18.47
N VAL A 99 9.03 19.01 -17.30
CA VAL A 99 9.67 20.29 -16.92
C VAL A 99 10.94 20.55 -17.73
N ARG A 100 11.71 19.49 -18.06
CA ARG A 100 12.96 19.63 -18.81
C ARG A 100 12.73 19.93 -20.30
N GLU A 101 11.72 19.28 -20.87
CA GLU A 101 11.46 19.30 -22.31
C GLU A 101 10.31 20.25 -22.70
N HIS A 102 9.72 20.95 -21.71
CA HIS A 102 8.54 21.82 -21.90
C HIS A 102 7.40 21.10 -22.63
N ASN A 103 7.24 19.78 -22.36
CA ASN A 103 6.32 18.91 -23.07
C ASN A 103 5.04 18.69 -22.24
N SER A 104 3.93 19.27 -22.72
CA SER A 104 2.61 19.16 -22.08
C SER A 104 2.08 17.72 -22.00
N ALA A 105 2.39 16.87 -22.99
CA ALA A 105 1.96 15.47 -22.98
C ALA A 105 2.63 14.67 -21.85
N GLN A 106 3.89 14.94 -21.55
CA GLN A 106 4.59 14.31 -20.42
C GLN A 106 4.02 14.78 -19.07
N LEU A 107 3.56 16.03 -18.99
CA LEU A 107 2.89 16.54 -17.81
C LEU A 107 1.55 15.84 -17.58
N GLU A 108 0.75 15.69 -18.63
CA GLU A 108 -0.53 14.98 -18.58
C GLU A 108 -0.36 13.53 -18.15
N ASP A 109 0.60 12.80 -18.73
CA ASP A 109 0.95 11.44 -18.34
C ASP A 109 1.39 11.35 -16.86
N GLY A 110 2.17 12.31 -16.38
CA GLY A 110 2.53 12.42 -14.97
C GLY A 110 1.30 12.55 -14.08
N LEU A 111 0.43 13.50 -14.38
CA LEU A 111 -0.80 13.75 -13.62
C LEU A 111 -1.75 12.55 -13.66
N LYS A 112 -1.82 11.81 -14.77
CA LYS A 112 -2.58 10.57 -14.88
C LYS A 112 -2.08 9.50 -13.89
N ASN A 113 -0.76 9.35 -13.74
CA ASN A 113 -0.19 8.44 -12.75
C ASN A 113 -0.51 8.88 -11.31
N LEU A 114 -0.46 10.18 -11.02
CA LEU A 114 -0.84 10.73 -9.73
C LEU A 114 -2.33 10.50 -9.42
N LYS A 115 -3.21 10.70 -10.41
CA LYS A 115 -4.63 10.38 -10.30
C LYS A 115 -4.84 8.91 -9.96
N SER A 116 -4.12 8.00 -10.62
CA SER A 116 -4.21 6.56 -10.37
C SER A 116 -3.74 6.20 -8.97
N TYR A 117 -2.67 6.83 -8.48
CA TYR A 117 -2.19 6.69 -7.11
C TYR A 117 -3.27 7.08 -6.09
N TRP A 118 -3.85 8.28 -6.22
CA TRP A 118 -4.88 8.75 -5.29
C TRP A 118 -6.15 7.91 -5.34
N LYS A 119 -6.54 7.42 -6.53
CA LYS A 119 -7.68 6.50 -6.68
C LYS A 119 -7.43 5.20 -5.92
N LEU A 120 -6.26 4.57 -6.10
CA LEU A 120 -5.92 3.32 -5.41
C LEU A 120 -5.80 3.54 -3.90
N ALA A 121 -5.10 4.60 -3.47
CA ALA A 121 -4.95 4.95 -2.07
C ALA A 121 -6.29 5.23 -1.40
N GLY A 122 -7.19 5.95 -2.07
CA GLY A 122 -8.54 6.23 -1.56
C GLY A 122 -9.37 4.96 -1.38
N ILE A 123 -9.37 4.07 -2.38
CA ILE A 123 -10.09 2.78 -2.29
C ILE A 123 -9.51 1.96 -1.11
N LEU A 124 -8.20 1.88 -0.99
CA LEU A 124 -7.54 1.15 0.09
C LEU A 124 -7.92 1.72 1.46
N THR A 125 -7.93 3.04 1.60
CA THR A 125 -8.32 3.70 2.85
C THR A 125 -9.75 3.36 3.24
N VAL A 126 -10.69 3.40 2.29
CA VAL A 126 -12.10 3.04 2.55
C VAL A 126 -12.22 1.58 2.99
N VAL A 127 -11.53 0.66 2.31
CA VAL A 127 -11.54 -0.76 2.66
C VAL A 127 -10.98 -0.98 4.08
N VAL A 128 -9.84 -0.38 4.40
CA VAL A 128 -9.21 -0.51 5.73
C VAL A 128 -10.13 0.06 6.82
N LEU A 129 -10.71 1.24 6.59
CA LEU A 129 -11.65 1.83 7.54
C LEU A 129 -12.89 0.95 7.74
N SER A 130 -13.45 0.39 6.66
CA SER A 130 -14.59 -0.51 6.74
C SER A 130 -14.29 -1.75 7.57
N LEU A 131 -13.11 -2.36 7.36
CA LEU A 131 -12.66 -3.51 8.14
C LEU A 131 -12.45 -3.15 9.63
N TYR A 132 -11.91 -1.95 9.88
CA TYR A 132 -11.70 -1.46 11.24
C TYR A 132 -13.03 -1.28 11.99
N VAL A 133 -14.01 -0.66 11.35
CA VAL A 133 -15.36 -0.47 11.92
C VAL A 133 -16.03 -1.82 12.17
N LEU A 134 -15.93 -2.74 11.23
CA LEU A 134 -16.50 -4.08 11.33
C LEU A 134 -15.86 -4.84 12.51
N PHE A 135 -14.54 -4.82 12.63
CA PHE A 135 -13.82 -5.43 13.73
C PHE A 135 -14.21 -4.81 15.10
N PHE A 136 -14.36 -3.49 15.16
CA PHE A 136 -14.76 -2.77 16.36
C PHE A 136 -16.17 -3.17 16.81
N VAL A 137 -17.12 -3.23 15.88
CA VAL A 137 -18.50 -3.68 16.16
C VAL A 137 -18.52 -5.13 16.66
N PHE A 138 -17.77 -6.03 16.01
CA PHE A 138 -17.64 -7.41 16.46
C PHE A 138 -17.04 -7.50 17.88
N SER A 139 -16.00 -6.73 18.16
CA SER A 139 -15.36 -6.71 19.49
C SER A 139 -16.34 -6.28 20.60
N ILE A 140 -17.20 -5.31 20.33
CA ILE A 140 -18.23 -4.86 21.28
C ILE A 140 -19.29 -5.95 21.49
N LEU A 141 -19.80 -6.56 20.42
CA LEU A 141 -20.84 -7.59 20.47
C LEU A 141 -20.35 -8.84 21.21
N PHE A 142 -19.17 -9.33 20.90
CA PHE A 142 -18.59 -10.50 21.56
C PHE A 142 -18.13 -10.20 22.98
N GLY A 143 -17.58 -9.01 23.24
CA GLY A 143 -17.25 -8.56 24.59
C GLY A 143 -18.48 -8.48 25.47
N ALA A 144 -19.56 -7.85 25.00
CA ALA A 144 -20.82 -7.76 25.72
C ALA A 144 -21.45 -9.15 26.00
N ALA A 145 -21.38 -10.07 25.04
CA ALA A 145 -21.87 -11.45 25.21
C ALA A 145 -21.06 -12.23 26.26
N ALA A 146 -19.74 -12.04 26.31
CA ALA A 146 -18.88 -12.67 27.33
C ALA A 146 -19.17 -12.17 28.75
N PHE A 147 -19.50 -10.88 28.91
CA PHE A 147 -19.89 -10.30 30.20
C PHE A 147 -21.34 -10.65 30.61
N ALA A 148 -22.24 -10.88 29.65
CA ALA A 148 -23.63 -11.26 29.94
C ALA A 148 -23.79 -12.76 30.29
N GLY A 149 -22.79 -13.59 30.02
CA GLY A 149 -22.78 -15.01 30.34
C GLY A 149 -22.09 -15.37 31.66
N LEU A 150 -21.63 -14.35 32.42
CA LEU A 150 -21.13 -14.43 33.79
C LEU A 150 -22.21 -13.98 34.76
#